data_66b7d6cd6b6d3e940d253d4b1b089d17
#
_entry.id   66b7d6cd6b6d3e940d253d4b1b089d17
#
_cell.length_a   1.000
_cell.length_b   1.000
_cell.length_c   1.000
_cell.angle_alpha   90.00
_cell.angle_beta   90.00
_cell.angle_gamma   90.00
#
_symmetry.space_group_name_H-M   'P 1'
#
loop_
_entity.id
_entity.type
_entity.pdbx_description
1 polymer ?
#
loop_
_entity_poly.entity_id
_entity_poly.type
_entity_poly.pdbx_seq_one_letter_code
_entity_poly.pdbx_strand_id
1 'polypeptide(L)'
;MRELRGEEGGVEERVPTGARPVRALARSPGPVPDHGQVWSPGVSRRLLARYYLPQRHTTLQGNACRLLRDGVEAYPEMLEAIRRARRSIRLETYMFVTDAVGELFGQALAEAAERGVHVKVLYDAVGSWTSRRSFFEGLRQRGVDVRAFKPFSLSRGLRHLFRRDHRKILVVDGTVAFTGGVNIAAHWAPEGQGVAWRDDVLKIEGPAVHELERRFLATWRMMFQDRLSRLRRRIRGGVSAPEPGPQRGDVGLAVLSSRRSIHRAYLHAIQRSRQSVLIAAGYFVPDRRLVAALKDAAKRGVEVSLLLNGGKSDHPFLEHATRAFYETLMGAGIRIFEWQRGVLHAKTAVVDGVWGTIGSFNLERLSLAFNHEVNAVFADPRLGRELEDSFRTDCGDCREVDLAVFRRRPLWQKAVERVLYFFRKVL
;
A
#
# COMPACT_ATOMS: atom_id res chain seq x y z
N MET A 1 -24.60 -63.52 13.83
CA MET A 1 -24.54 -64.20 12.52
C MET A 1 -24.31 -63.11 11.43
N ARG A 2 -23.19 -63.29 10.73
CA ARG A 2 -22.72 -62.62 9.50
C ARG A 2 -22.49 -61.12 9.48
N GLU A 3 -21.18 -60.85 9.54
CA GLU A 3 -20.40 -59.76 8.99
C GLU A 3 -20.83 -59.37 7.56
N LEU A 4 -20.85 -58.10 7.27
CA LEU A 4 -20.59 -57.56 5.94
C LEU A 4 -19.62 -56.39 6.06
N ARG A 5 -18.41 -56.62 5.63
CA ARG A 5 -17.39 -55.62 5.38
C ARG A 5 -17.76 -54.84 4.12
N GLY A 6 -17.81 -53.54 4.17
CA GLY A 6 -17.90 -52.63 3.03
C GLY A 6 -16.57 -51.93 2.81
N GLU A 7 -15.99 -52.11 1.64
CA GLU A 7 -14.76 -51.54 1.19
C GLU A 7 -14.90 -50.03 0.99
N GLU A 8 -14.06 -49.27 1.66
CA GLU A 8 -13.81 -47.85 1.37
C GLU A 8 -12.87 -47.74 0.18
N GLY A 9 -13.42 -47.41 -1.00
CA GLY A 9 -12.69 -47.03 -2.17
C GLY A 9 -12.21 -45.58 -2.08
N GLY A 10 -10.97 -45.37 -1.62
CA GLY A 10 -10.32 -44.09 -1.68
C GLY A 10 -9.98 -43.74 -3.12
N VAL A 11 -10.58 -42.69 -3.67
CA VAL A 11 -10.15 -42.06 -4.92
C VAL A 11 -8.94 -41.19 -4.61
N GLU A 12 -7.74 -41.70 -4.84
CA GLU A 12 -6.53 -40.90 -4.89
C GLU A 12 -6.54 -39.99 -6.12
N GLU A 13 -6.83 -38.73 -5.88
CA GLU A 13 -6.66 -37.66 -6.89
C GLU A 13 -5.16 -37.43 -7.12
N ARG A 14 -4.61 -38.01 -8.16
CA ARG A 14 -3.22 -37.82 -8.58
C ARG A 14 -2.99 -36.39 -9.01
N VAL A 15 -2.42 -35.59 -8.13
CA VAL A 15 -1.79 -34.30 -8.45
C VAL A 15 -0.59 -34.59 -9.37
N PRO A 16 -0.47 -33.92 -10.54
CA PRO A 16 0.68 -34.12 -11.41
C PRO A 16 1.94 -33.59 -10.73
N THR A 17 2.77 -34.49 -10.22
CA THR A 17 4.13 -34.25 -9.73
C THR A 17 5.07 -33.95 -10.90
N GLY A 18 5.09 -32.70 -11.35
CA GLY A 18 5.97 -32.23 -12.43
C GLY A 18 6.63 -30.89 -12.16
N ALA A 19 6.45 -30.32 -10.96
CA ALA A 19 7.16 -29.12 -10.54
C ALA A 19 8.45 -29.52 -9.83
N ARG A 20 9.60 -29.42 -10.51
CA ARG A 20 10.91 -29.51 -9.86
C ARG A 20 10.93 -28.49 -8.72
N PRO A 21 11.29 -28.87 -7.49
CA PRO A 21 11.45 -27.91 -6.40
C PRO A 21 12.53 -26.93 -6.82
N VAL A 22 12.23 -25.64 -6.67
CA VAL A 22 13.15 -24.52 -6.90
C VAL A 22 14.24 -24.54 -5.82
N ARG A 23 15.11 -25.56 -5.85
CA ARG A 23 16.33 -25.67 -5.06
C ARG A 23 17.51 -24.91 -5.68
N ALA A 24 17.30 -24.20 -6.81
CA ALA A 24 18.37 -23.53 -7.56
C ALA A 24 18.40 -22.00 -7.38
N LEU A 25 17.51 -21.42 -6.56
CA LEU A 25 17.56 -19.98 -6.24
C LEU A 25 17.90 -19.67 -4.78
N ALA A 26 18.12 -20.70 -3.95
CA ALA A 26 18.88 -20.55 -2.72
C ALA A 26 20.40 -20.66 -3.02
N ARG A 27 20.89 -20.05 -4.06
CA ARG A 27 22.19 -19.42 -3.92
C ARG A 27 21.90 -18.29 -2.92
N SER A 28 22.48 -18.41 -1.73
CA SER A 28 22.82 -17.26 -0.90
C SER A 28 23.14 -16.16 -1.88
N PRO A 29 22.47 -14.98 -1.88
CA PRO A 29 22.87 -13.91 -2.75
C PRO A 29 24.38 -13.88 -2.60
N GLY A 30 25.10 -14.26 -3.68
CA GLY A 30 26.55 -14.13 -3.71
C GLY A 30 26.80 -12.71 -3.25
N PRO A 31 27.94 -12.38 -2.58
CA PRO A 31 28.15 -11.06 -2.04
C PRO A 31 27.60 -10.10 -3.07
N VAL A 32 26.54 -9.34 -2.70
CA VAL A 32 25.93 -8.33 -3.57
C VAL A 32 27.13 -7.63 -4.14
N PRO A 33 27.35 -7.64 -5.48
CA PRO A 33 28.51 -6.96 -6.01
C PRO A 33 28.44 -5.61 -5.35
N ASP A 34 29.52 -5.20 -4.68
CA ASP A 34 29.65 -3.86 -4.11
C ASP A 34 29.49 -2.91 -5.31
N HIS A 35 28.22 -2.67 -5.67
CA HIS A 35 27.83 -1.71 -6.67
C HIS A 35 28.15 -0.40 -6.01
N GLY A 36 29.42 0.04 -6.20
CA GLY A 36 30.08 1.12 -5.53
C GLY A 36 29.09 2.24 -5.28
N GLN A 37 28.89 2.56 -4.00
CA GLN A 37 27.81 3.40 -3.50
C GLN A 37 27.56 4.54 -4.47
N VAL A 38 26.40 4.58 -5.15
CA VAL A 38 26.02 5.67 -6.09
C VAL A 38 26.24 7.03 -5.43
N TRP A 39 26.19 7.02 -4.10
CA TRP A 39 26.39 8.18 -3.26
C TRP A 39 27.48 7.87 -2.22
N SER A 40 28.58 8.61 -2.28
CA SER A 40 29.67 8.51 -1.30
C SER A 40 29.14 8.63 0.13
N PRO A 41 29.74 7.92 1.12
CA PRO A 41 29.47 8.18 2.52
C PRO A 41 29.71 9.67 2.80
N GLY A 42 28.67 10.41 3.22
CA GLY A 42 28.76 11.85 3.45
C GLY A 42 27.91 12.72 2.52
N VAL A 43 27.28 12.17 1.48
CA VAL A 43 26.31 12.93 0.70
C VAL A 43 25.16 13.37 1.59
N SER A 44 24.93 14.68 1.65
CA SER A 44 23.89 15.29 2.46
C SER A 44 22.52 14.76 2.05
N ARG A 45 21.70 14.31 3.04
CA ARG A 45 20.29 13.93 2.83
C ARG A 45 19.50 15.02 2.11
N ARG A 46 19.84 16.30 2.30
CA ARG A 46 19.22 17.41 1.58
C ARG A 46 19.49 17.34 0.08
N LEU A 47 20.70 16.92 -0.32
CA LEU A 47 21.08 16.75 -1.72
C LEU A 47 20.31 15.57 -2.34
N LEU A 48 20.21 14.44 -1.63
CA LEU A 48 19.43 13.28 -2.07
C LEU A 48 17.95 13.64 -2.23
N ALA A 49 17.38 14.33 -1.26
CA ALA A 49 16.00 14.82 -1.34
C ALA A 49 15.81 15.74 -2.54
N ARG A 50 16.76 16.64 -2.80
CA ARG A 50 16.73 17.55 -3.95
C ARG A 50 16.85 16.84 -5.30
N TYR A 51 17.58 15.72 -5.34
CA TYR A 51 17.76 14.92 -6.56
C TYR A 51 16.55 14.04 -6.87
N TYR A 52 16.04 13.30 -5.86
CA TYR A 52 14.99 12.31 -6.04
C TYR A 52 13.57 12.83 -5.83
N LEU A 53 13.37 13.88 -5.01
CA LEU A 53 12.03 14.42 -4.78
C LEU A 53 11.75 15.57 -5.76
N PRO A 54 10.56 15.58 -6.39
CA PRO A 54 10.18 16.71 -7.24
C PRO A 54 10.14 18.01 -6.44
N GLN A 55 10.80 19.06 -6.90
CA GLN A 55 10.97 20.34 -6.19
C GLN A 55 9.67 21.06 -5.78
N ARG A 56 8.52 20.61 -6.30
CA ARG A 56 7.20 21.17 -6.00
C ARG A 56 6.58 20.61 -4.71
N HIS A 57 7.25 19.70 -4.01
CA HIS A 57 6.73 19.11 -2.78
C HIS A 57 7.56 19.56 -1.58
N THR A 58 6.86 19.99 -0.53
CA THR A 58 7.49 20.32 0.73
C THR A 58 7.99 19.04 1.38
N THR A 59 9.30 18.92 1.53
CA THR A 59 9.92 17.86 2.32
C THR A 59 10.06 18.34 3.76
N LEU A 60 9.41 17.63 4.67
CA LEU A 60 9.45 17.90 6.10
C LEU A 60 10.63 17.14 6.70
N GLN A 61 11.62 17.85 7.20
CA GLN A 61 12.82 17.28 7.84
C GLN A 61 12.55 16.96 9.31
N GLY A 62 13.35 16.07 9.89
CA GLY A 62 13.30 15.83 11.34
C GLY A 62 12.32 14.73 11.75
N ASN A 63 12.00 13.78 10.87
CA ASN A 63 11.13 12.65 11.22
C ASN A 63 11.96 11.44 11.63
N ALA A 64 11.46 10.70 12.65
CA ALA A 64 11.84 9.33 12.90
C ALA A 64 10.84 8.42 12.20
N CYS A 65 11.36 7.44 11.44
CA CYS A 65 10.54 6.52 10.67
C CYS A 65 10.96 5.08 10.93
N ARG A 66 9.98 4.18 11.03
CA ARG A 66 10.17 2.73 11.15
C ARG A 66 9.23 2.02 10.18
N LEU A 67 9.77 1.11 9.39
CA LEU A 67 9.01 0.18 8.55
C LEU A 67 8.41 -0.92 9.44
N LEU A 68 7.13 -1.23 9.21
CA LEU A 68 6.41 -2.33 9.87
C LEU A 68 5.83 -3.22 8.77
N ARG A 69 6.09 -4.51 8.88
CA ARG A 69 5.63 -5.50 7.90
C ARG A 69 4.31 -6.09 8.36
N ASP A 70 3.34 -6.10 7.45
CA ASP A 70 2.03 -6.72 7.63
C ASP A 70 1.26 -6.19 8.87
N GLY A 71 0.09 -6.71 9.13
CA GLY A 71 -0.65 -6.40 10.35
C GLY A 71 0.00 -6.99 11.60
N VAL A 72 0.79 -8.05 11.43
CA VAL A 72 1.47 -8.74 12.55
C VAL A 72 2.40 -7.79 13.31
N GLU A 73 3.15 -6.95 12.60
CA GLU A 73 3.98 -5.92 13.24
C GLU A 73 3.22 -4.60 13.45
N ALA A 74 2.34 -4.23 12.51
CA ALA A 74 1.69 -2.93 12.55
C ALA A 74 0.61 -2.83 13.63
N TYR A 75 -0.23 -3.85 13.83
CA TYR A 75 -1.36 -3.75 14.76
C TYR A 75 -0.95 -3.62 16.22
N PRO A 76 0.04 -4.36 16.76
CA PRO A 76 0.51 -4.15 18.12
C PRO A 76 0.97 -2.71 18.36
N GLU A 77 1.75 -2.13 17.44
CA GLU A 77 2.24 -0.75 17.53
C GLU A 77 1.10 0.29 17.45
N MET A 78 0.13 0.06 16.56
CA MET A 78 -1.05 0.92 16.40
C MET A 78 -1.95 0.86 17.63
N LEU A 79 -2.24 -0.33 18.15
CA LEU A 79 -3.06 -0.53 19.34
C LEU A 79 -2.40 0.05 20.59
N GLU A 80 -1.10 -0.11 20.72
CA GLU A 80 -0.34 0.49 21.83
C GLU A 80 -0.39 2.03 21.78
N ALA A 81 -0.25 2.62 20.59
CA ALA A 81 -0.41 4.06 20.43
C ALA A 81 -1.83 4.52 20.82
N ILE A 82 -2.88 3.79 20.42
CA ILE A 82 -4.28 4.07 20.78
C ILE A 82 -4.49 3.98 22.29
N ARG A 83 -3.97 2.94 22.96
CA ARG A 83 -4.10 2.76 24.40
C ARG A 83 -3.41 3.87 25.20
N ARG A 84 -2.27 4.37 24.70
CA ARG A 84 -1.51 5.47 25.32
C ARG A 84 -2.04 6.87 25.00
N ALA A 85 -3.00 6.99 24.11
CA ALA A 85 -3.56 8.27 23.70
C ALA A 85 -4.12 9.07 24.88
N ARG A 86 -3.83 10.38 24.90
CA ARG A 86 -4.25 11.31 25.95
C ARG A 86 -5.14 12.44 25.45
N ARG A 87 -5.05 12.81 24.17
CA ARG A 87 -5.74 13.98 23.61
C ARG A 87 -6.64 13.62 22.44
N SER A 88 -6.11 12.92 21.45
CA SER A 88 -6.85 12.72 20.22
C SER A 88 -6.40 11.51 19.40
N ILE A 89 -7.35 10.83 18.77
CA ILE A 89 -7.12 9.77 17.80
C ILE A 89 -7.85 10.14 16.51
N ARG A 90 -7.18 10.01 15.37
CA ARG A 90 -7.71 10.20 14.01
C ARG A 90 -7.41 8.94 13.21
N LEU A 91 -8.44 8.13 12.94
CA LEU A 91 -8.33 6.91 12.16
C LEU A 91 -9.12 7.06 10.86
N GLU A 92 -8.46 6.89 9.72
CA GLU A 92 -9.04 6.85 8.38
C GLU A 92 -8.61 5.55 7.72
N THR A 93 -9.57 4.73 7.27
CA THR A 93 -9.29 3.45 6.63
C THR A 93 -10.29 3.15 5.52
N TYR A 94 -9.86 2.41 4.50
CA TYR A 94 -10.77 1.93 3.46
C TYR A 94 -11.64 0.79 3.98
N MET A 95 -11.02 -0.22 4.61
CA MET A 95 -11.72 -1.35 5.23
C MET A 95 -11.60 -1.28 6.74
N PHE A 96 -12.73 -1.38 7.40
CA PHE A 96 -12.82 -1.64 8.84
C PHE A 96 -13.80 -2.83 9.00
N VAL A 97 -13.26 -4.03 9.00
CA VAL A 97 -14.06 -5.27 9.09
C VAL A 97 -14.35 -5.59 10.54
N THR A 98 -15.57 -6.06 10.84
CA THR A 98 -15.98 -6.48 12.19
C THR A 98 -15.64 -7.95 12.44
N ASP A 99 -14.37 -8.28 12.27
CA ASP A 99 -13.72 -9.54 12.64
C ASP A 99 -12.94 -9.38 13.95
N ALA A 100 -12.17 -10.40 14.36
CA ALA A 100 -11.41 -10.37 15.62
C ALA A 100 -10.49 -9.13 15.72
N VAL A 101 -9.81 -8.75 14.62
CA VAL A 101 -8.96 -7.56 14.58
C VAL A 101 -9.77 -6.27 14.70
N GLY A 102 -10.88 -6.17 13.95
CA GLY A 102 -11.75 -5.01 14.03
C GLY A 102 -12.38 -4.82 15.42
N GLU A 103 -12.74 -5.90 16.10
CA GLU A 103 -13.24 -5.85 17.49
C GLU A 103 -12.15 -5.36 18.44
N LEU A 104 -10.90 -5.83 18.31
CA LEU A 104 -9.77 -5.33 19.11
C LEU A 104 -9.53 -3.82 18.93
N PHE A 105 -9.54 -3.34 17.68
CA PHE A 105 -9.42 -1.91 17.40
C PHE A 105 -10.64 -1.14 17.92
N GLY A 106 -11.85 -1.67 17.73
CA GLY A 106 -13.08 -1.05 18.23
C GLY A 106 -13.06 -0.87 19.75
N GLN A 107 -12.69 -1.92 20.48
CA GLN A 107 -12.55 -1.90 21.91
C GLN A 107 -11.55 -0.84 22.37
N ALA A 108 -10.34 -0.82 21.78
CA ALA A 108 -9.30 0.14 22.14
C ALA A 108 -9.71 1.61 21.87
N LEU A 109 -10.42 1.85 20.75
CA LEU A 109 -10.94 3.18 20.40
C LEU A 109 -12.03 3.64 21.35
N ALA A 110 -12.95 2.73 21.73
CA ALA A 110 -14.01 3.04 22.68
C ALA A 110 -13.47 3.32 24.08
N GLU A 111 -12.55 2.50 24.57
CA GLU A 111 -11.86 2.73 25.85
C GLU A 111 -11.10 4.08 25.85
N ALA A 112 -10.48 4.45 24.74
CA ALA A 112 -9.84 5.76 24.62
C ALA A 112 -10.87 6.89 24.71
N ALA A 113 -12.04 6.77 24.07
CA ALA A 113 -13.10 7.76 24.16
C ALA A 113 -13.67 7.88 25.59
N GLU A 114 -13.86 6.75 26.28
CA GLU A 114 -14.31 6.70 27.69
C GLU A 114 -13.29 7.37 28.64
N ARG A 115 -11.99 7.34 28.31
CA ARG A 115 -10.95 8.11 29.03
C ARG A 115 -10.96 9.61 28.71
N GLY A 116 -11.87 10.11 27.85
CA GLY A 116 -11.96 11.51 27.45
C GLY A 116 -11.10 11.89 26.22
N VAL A 117 -10.52 10.92 25.52
CA VAL A 117 -9.76 11.17 24.29
C VAL A 117 -10.73 11.51 23.14
N HIS A 118 -10.41 12.52 22.36
CA HIS A 118 -11.22 12.89 21.17
C HIS A 118 -10.99 11.93 20.01
N VAL A 119 -11.80 10.87 19.90
CA VAL A 119 -11.67 9.83 18.90
C VAL A 119 -12.54 10.12 17.66
N LYS A 120 -11.92 10.16 16.48
CA LYS A 120 -12.61 10.30 15.18
C LYS A 120 -12.21 9.14 14.26
N VAL A 121 -13.21 8.41 13.76
CA VAL A 121 -13.04 7.29 12.84
C VAL A 121 -13.76 7.59 11.54
N LEU A 122 -13.04 7.49 10.42
CA LEU A 122 -13.57 7.59 9.06
C LEU A 122 -13.29 6.30 8.32
N TYR A 123 -14.33 5.60 7.89
CA TYR A 123 -14.22 4.39 7.09
C TYR A 123 -14.93 4.56 5.75
N ASP A 124 -14.45 3.87 4.70
CA ASP A 124 -15.14 3.87 3.41
C ASP A 124 -16.34 2.92 3.44
N ALA A 125 -17.52 3.41 3.03
CA ALA A 125 -18.75 2.63 3.11
C ALA A 125 -18.76 1.40 2.17
N VAL A 126 -18.02 1.43 1.06
CA VAL A 126 -17.89 0.28 0.15
C VAL A 126 -16.82 -0.67 0.65
N GLY A 127 -15.65 -0.18 1.05
CA GLY A 127 -14.59 -1.03 1.59
C GLY A 127 -15.00 -1.78 2.85
N SER A 128 -15.92 -1.20 3.64
CA SER A 128 -16.43 -1.78 4.89
C SER A 128 -17.87 -2.34 4.77
N TRP A 129 -18.32 -2.70 3.57
CA TRP A 129 -19.70 -3.09 3.33
C TRP A 129 -20.13 -4.38 4.06
N THR A 130 -19.16 -5.27 4.34
CA THR A 130 -19.37 -6.51 5.08
C THR A 130 -19.48 -6.30 6.59
N SER A 131 -19.18 -5.10 7.08
CA SER A 131 -19.10 -4.80 8.50
C SER A 131 -20.48 -4.56 9.10
N ARG A 132 -20.68 -5.03 10.32
CA ARG A 132 -21.97 -4.89 11.03
C ARG A 132 -22.23 -3.42 11.38
N ARG A 133 -23.36 -2.91 10.97
CA ARG A 133 -23.78 -1.54 11.27
C ARG A 133 -23.89 -1.28 12.77
N SER A 134 -24.41 -2.26 13.52
CA SER A 134 -24.53 -2.22 14.98
C SER A 134 -23.18 -2.01 15.69
N PHE A 135 -22.08 -2.54 15.15
CA PHE A 135 -20.73 -2.31 15.67
C PHE A 135 -20.38 -0.82 15.67
N PHE A 136 -20.57 -0.13 14.54
CA PHE A 136 -20.30 1.30 14.46
C PHE A 136 -21.26 2.15 15.29
N GLU A 137 -22.50 1.68 15.48
CA GLU A 137 -23.48 2.32 16.38
C GLU A 137 -23.06 2.16 17.84
N GLY A 138 -22.57 0.97 18.24
CA GLY A 138 -21.98 0.74 19.56
C GLY A 138 -20.79 1.63 19.87
N LEU A 139 -19.88 1.83 18.89
CA LEU A 139 -18.76 2.77 19.05
C LEU A 139 -19.26 4.21 19.29
N ARG A 140 -20.31 4.65 18.57
CA ARG A 140 -20.87 6.00 18.77
C ARG A 140 -21.48 6.16 20.17
N GLN A 141 -22.17 5.14 20.68
CA GLN A 141 -22.74 5.14 22.02
C GLN A 141 -21.66 5.25 23.11
N ARG A 142 -20.45 4.75 22.83
CA ARG A 142 -19.28 4.83 23.70
C ARG A 142 -18.42 6.08 23.47
N GLY A 143 -18.94 7.09 22.75
CA GLY A 143 -18.30 8.39 22.59
C GLY A 143 -17.34 8.54 21.40
N VAL A 144 -17.23 7.54 20.50
CA VAL A 144 -16.41 7.63 19.30
C VAL A 144 -17.19 8.35 18.18
N ASP A 145 -16.62 9.43 17.59
CA ASP A 145 -17.22 10.08 16.41
C ASP A 145 -16.90 9.27 15.15
N VAL A 146 -17.79 8.37 14.77
CA VAL A 146 -17.63 7.42 13.65
C VAL A 146 -18.44 7.88 12.45
N ARG A 147 -17.80 7.92 11.25
CA ARG A 147 -18.45 8.30 9.99
C ARG A 147 -18.09 7.40 8.84
N ALA A 148 -19.08 7.16 7.97
CA ALA A 148 -18.91 6.47 6.72
C ALA A 148 -18.63 7.46 5.58
N PHE A 149 -17.52 7.27 4.87
CA PHE A 149 -17.24 8.02 3.65
C PHE A 149 -18.16 7.55 2.54
N LYS A 150 -18.92 8.48 1.94
CA LYS A 150 -19.83 8.26 0.82
C LYS A 150 -20.66 6.98 0.95
N PRO A 151 -21.61 6.92 1.89
CA PRO A 151 -22.56 5.83 2.00
C PRO A 151 -23.32 5.64 0.67
N PHE A 152 -23.76 4.41 0.42
CA PHE A 152 -24.53 4.07 -0.77
C PHE A 152 -25.73 4.99 -0.93
N SER A 153 -25.88 5.62 -2.10
CA SER A 153 -27.02 6.47 -2.42
C SER A 153 -27.33 6.38 -3.92
N LEU A 154 -28.48 5.80 -4.24
CA LEU A 154 -28.96 5.68 -5.62
C LEU A 154 -29.20 7.07 -6.26
N SER A 155 -29.57 8.08 -5.47
CA SER A 155 -29.85 9.44 -5.95
C SER A 155 -28.62 10.22 -6.42
N ARG A 156 -27.39 9.75 -6.15
CA ARG A 156 -26.14 10.47 -6.43
C ARG A 156 -25.40 10.02 -7.69
N GLY A 157 -25.97 9.05 -8.43
CA GLY A 157 -25.44 8.55 -9.70
C GLY A 157 -24.17 7.70 -9.60
N LEU A 158 -23.87 6.95 -10.68
CA LEU A 158 -22.74 5.97 -10.75
C LEU A 158 -21.38 6.60 -10.45
N ARG A 159 -21.13 7.85 -10.83
CA ARG A 159 -19.86 8.53 -10.53
C ARG A 159 -19.55 8.64 -9.04
N HIS A 160 -20.55 8.55 -8.18
CA HIS A 160 -20.39 8.58 -6.72
C HIS A 160 -19.78 7.26 -6.20
N LEU A 161 -20.00 6.15 -6.90
CA LEU A 161 -19.51 4.83 -6.53
C LEU A 161 -18.00 4.67 -6.79
N PHE A 162 -17.48 5.28 -7.85
CA PHE A 162 -16.08 5.11 -8.26
C PHE A 162 -15.07 5.95 -7.46
N ARG A 163 -15.51 6.95 -6.72
CA ARG A 163 -14.62 7.85 -6.00
C ARG A 163 -14.58 7.47 -4.53
N ARG A 164 -13.64 6.60 -4.16
CA ARG A 164 -13.53 6.03 -2.81
C ARG A 164 -12.41 6.68 -2.00
N ASP A 165 -12.47 6.53 -0.69
CA ASP A 165 -11.39 6.91 0.21
C ASP A 165 -10.51 5.71 0.51
N HIS A 166 -9.40 5.60 -0.22
CA HIS A 166 -8.50 4.47 -0.12
C HIS A 166 -7.31 4.73 0.82
N ARG A 167 -7.30 5.86 1.52
CA ARG A 167 -6.23 6.19 2.47
C ARG A 167 -6.33 5.35 3.74
N LYS A 168 -5.17 5.07 4.32
CA LYS A 168 -5.01 4.44 5.62
C LYS A 168 -4.11 5.35 6.44
N ILE A 169 -4.71 6.04 7.40
CA ILE A 169 -4.05 7.02 8.27
C ILE A 169 -4.50 6.78 9.70
N LEU A 170 -3.57 6.55 10.61
CA LEU A 170 -3.81 6.67 12.04
C LEU A 170 -2.89 7.77 12.56
N VAL A 171 -3.45 8.75 13.26
CA VAL A 171 -2.68 9.77 13.98
C VAL A 171 -3.14 9.79 15.42
N VAL A 172 -2.19 9.73 16.35
CA VAL A 172 -2.44 9.74 17.78
C VAL A 172 -1.71 10.95 18.40
N ASP A 173 -2.47 11.76 19.13
CA ASP A 173 -2.05 12.96 19.86
C ASP A 173 -1.29 14.01 19.01
N GLY A 174 -1.29 13.87 17.69
CA GLY A 174 -0.47 14.67 16.78
C GLY A 174 1.04 14.40 16.93
N THR A 175 1.44 13.32 17.58
CA THR A 175 2.83 12.98 17.87
C THR A 175 3.33 11.75 17.11
N VAL A 176 2.48 10.76 16.88
CA VAL A 176 2.77 9.56 16.12
C VAL A 176 1.72 9.33 15.04
N ALA A 177 2.15 8.87 13.88
CA ALA A 177 1.26 8.50 12.79
C ALA A 177 1.68 7.17 12.15
N PHE A 178 0.69 6.51 11.55
CA PHE A 178 0.88 5.30 10.75
C PHE A 178 0.20 5.51 9.38
N THR A 179 0.88 5.13 8.31
CA THR A 179 0.31 5.13 6.96
C THR A 179 0.94 4.02 6.12
N GLY A 180 0.16 3.44 5.20
CA GLY A 180 0.60 2.30 4.39
C GLY A 180 -0.54 1.68 3.61
N GLY A 181 -0.44 0.38 3.31
CA GLY A 181 -1.46 -0.39 2.62
C GLY A 181 -2.41 -1.15 3.55
N VAL A 182 -2.01 -1.44 4.79
CA VAL A 182 -2.76 -2.24 5.78
C VAL A 182 -4.07 -1.55 6.17
N ASN A 183 -5.19 -2.29 6.10
CA ASN A 183 -6.50 -1.86 6.62
C ASN A 183 -6.74 -2.43 8.03
N ILE A 184 -7.96 -2.37 8.54
CA ILE A 184 -8.35 -2.97 9.83
C ILE A 184 -9.17 -4.23 9.52
N ALA A 185 -8.51 -5.37 9.43
CA ALA A 185 -9.11 -6.69 9.17
C ALA A 185 -8.12 -7.83 9.49
N ALA A 186 -8.63 -9.01 9.82
CA ALA A 186 -7.84 -10.18 10.15
C ALA A 186 -6.95 -10.69 9.00
N HIS A 187 -7.22 -10.31 7.76
CA HIS A 187 -6.43 -10.72 6.58
C HIS A 187 -4.94 -10.38 6.71
N TRP A 188 -4.57 -9.28 7.38
CA TRP A 188 -3.19 -8.86 7.57
C TRP A 188 -2.52 -9.43 8.81
N ALA A 189 -3.29 -10.00 9.75
CA ALA A 189 -2.80 -10.70 10.93
C ALA A 189 -3.79 -11.82 11.30
N PRO A 190 -3.86 -12.89 10.50
CA PRO A 190 -4.78 -13.98 10.76
C PRO A 190 -4.36 -14.75 12.01
N GLU A 191 -5.35 -15.26 12.76
CA GLU A 191 -5.11 -16.16 13.87
C GLU A 191 -4.70 -17.57 13.38
N GLY A 192 -3.91 -18.26 14.18
CA GLY A 192 -3.48 -19.62 13.92
C GLY A 192 -2.54 -19.75 12.72
N GLN A 193 -2.78 -20.75 11.86
CA GLN A 193 -1.92 -21.04 10.68
C GLN A 193 -2.30 -20.25 9.43
N GLY A 194 -3.14 -19.24 9.53
CA GLY A 194 -3.51 -18.38 8.40
C GLY A 194 -2.31 -17.64 7.82
N VAL A 195 -2.30 -17.45 6.49
CA VAL A 195 -1.25 -16.67 5.82
C VAL A 195 -1.69 -15.22 5.74
N ALA A 196 -0.91 -14.32 6.36
CA ALA A 196 -1.15 -12.89 6.32
C ALA A 196 -1.05 -12.35 4.88
N TRP A 197 -1.88 -11.38 4.56
CA TRP A 197 -1.68 -10.55 3.38
C TRP A 197 -0.41 -9.72 3.54
N ARG A 198 0.45 -9.76 2.54
CA ARG A 198 1.72 -9.04 2.55
C ARG A 198 1.51 -7.57 2.23
N ASP A 199 1.86 -6.70 3.17
CA ASP A 199 1.74 -5.25 3.03
C ASP A 199 2.77 -4.51 3.91
N ASP A 200 2.87 -3.19 3.77
CA ASP A 200 3.79 -2.36 4.54
C ASP A 200 3.09 -1.16 5.17
N VAL A 201 3.54 -0.81 6.37
CA VAL A 201 3.13 0.39 7.12
C VAL A 201 4.37 1.16 7.54
N LEU A 202 4.34 2.47 7.41
CA LEU A 202 5.33 3.37 7.95
C LEU A 202 4.81 4.02 9.24
N LYS A 203 5.48 3.75 10.37
CA LYS A 203 5.34 4.49 11.61
C LYS A 203 6.18 5.75 11.52
N ILE A 204 5.62 6.90 11.89
CA ILE A 204 6.21 8.22 11.72
C ILE A 204 6.05 9.00 13.01
N GLU A 205 7.14 9.59 13.50
CA GLU A 205 7.15 10.58 14.56
C GLU A 205 7.88 11.83 14.05
N GLY A 206 7.33 13.01 14.28
CA GLY A 206 7.93 14.27 13.83
C GLY A 206 7.00 15.14 12.98
N PRO A 207 7.54 16.11 12.24
CA PRO A 207 6.75 17.12 11.52
C PRO A 207 5.75 16.57 10.50
N ALA A 208 6.00 15.41 9.90
CA ALA A 208 5.10 14.81 8.91
C ALA A 208 3.80 14.28 9.50
N VAL A 209 3.73 14.05 10.82
CA VAL A 209 2.51 13.65 11.53
C VAL A 209 1.40 14.69 11.34
N HIS A 210 1.74 15.98 11.46
CA HIS A 210 0.79 17.08 11.29
C HIS A 210 0.24 17.16 9.85
N GLU A 211 1.05 16.82 8.87
CA GLU A 211 0.58 16.80 7.48
C GLU A 211 -0.41 15.65 7.26
N LEU A 212 -0.19 14.47 7.84
CA LEU A 212 -1.14 13.35 7.81
C LEU A 212 -2.44 13.73 8.54
N GLU A 213 -2.35 14.34 9.73
CA GLU A 213 -3.52 14.83 10.46
C GLU A 213 -4.30 15.87 9.66
N ARG A 214 -3.60 16.79 8.99
CA ARG A 214 -4.21 17.79 8.10
C ARG A 214 -4.96 17.14 6.95
N ARG A 215 -4.45 16.03 6.37
CA ARG A 215 -5.13 15.26 5.31
C ARG A 215 -6.39 14.61 5.85
N PHE A 216 -6.33 13.95 7.00
CA PHE A 216 -7.50 13.42 7.68
C PHE A 216 -8.56 14.49 7.90
N LEU A 217 -8.19 15.61 8.54
CA LEU A 217 -9.11 16.68 8.87
C LEU A 217 -9.73 17.34 7.62
N ALA A 218 -8.99 17.38 6.51
CA ALA A 218 -9.53 17.89 5.25
C ALA A 218 -10.67 17.01 4.71
N THR A 219 -10.52 15.66 4.77
CA THR A 219 -11.57 14.72 4.39
C THR A 219 -12.74 14.77 5.36
N TRP A 220 -12.43 14.75 6.65
CA TRP A 220 -13.43 14.84 7.71
C TRP A 220 -14.36 16.07 7.53
N ARG A 221 -13.77 17.24 7.29
CA ARG A 221 -14.52 18.48 7.05
C ARG A 221 -15.29 18.45 5.74
N MET A 222 -14.79 17.80 4.70
CA MET A 222 -15.47 17.67 3.42
C MET A 222 -16.81 16.92 3.54
N MET A 223 -16.96 16.07 4.54
CA MET A 223 -18.19 15.33 4.82
C MET A 223 -19.34 16.24 5.30
N PHE A 224 -19.05 17.42 5.85
CA PHE A 224 -20.04 18.36 6.37
C PHE A 224 -20.40 19.49 5.42
N GLN A 225 -19.62 19.69 4.36
CA GLN A 225 -19.78 20.87 3.53
C GLN A 225 -20.89 20.67 2.48
N ASP A 226 -21.95 21.47 2.61
CA ASP A 226 -22.86 21.74 1.52
C ASP A 226 -22.17 22.50 0.36
N ARG A 227 -22.89 22.69 -0.76
CA ARG A 227 -22.33 23.38 -1.94
C ARG A 227 -21.90 24.83 -1.66
N LEU A 228 -22.59 25.53 -0.77
CA LEU A 228 -22.38 26.95 -0.46
C LEU A 228 -21.13 27.15 0.43
N SER A 229 -20.90 26.29 1.41
CA SER A 229 -19.72 26.36 2.27
C SER A 229 -18.44 26.06 1.50
N ARG A 230 -18.49 25.21 0.46
CA ARG A 230 -17.36 24.95 -0.45
C ARG A 230 -16.99 26.19 -1.27
N LEU A 231 -17.95 26.93 -1.74
CA LEU A 231 -17.74 28.19 -2.52
C LEU A 231 -17.10 29.26 -1.64
N ARG A 232 -17.66 29.51 -0.44
CA ARG A 232 -17.15 30.50 0.52
C ARG A 232 -15.69 30.25 0.92
N ARG A 233 -15.27 29.00 0.97
CA ARG A 233 -13.88 28.63 1.33
C ARG A 233 -12.89 28.86 0.19
N ARG A 234 -13.30 28.72 -1.07
CA ARG A 234 -12.48 29.11 -2.24
C ARG A 234 -12.13 30.59 -2.23
N ILE A 235 -13.03 31.41 -1.70
CA ILE A 235 -12.91 32.88 -1.64
C ILE A 235 -12.06 33.32 -0.42
N ARG A 236 -12.09 32.57 0.70
CA ARG A 236 -11.44 32.97 1.98
C ARG A 236 -10.00 32.52 2.20
N GLY A 237 -9.30 32.01 1.17
CA GLY A 237 -7.86 31.69 1.31
C GLY A 237 -7.55 30.58 2.31
N GLY A 238 -6.45 29.90 2.08
CA GLY A 238 -6.04 28.63 2.68
C GLY A 238 -6.06 28.57 4.20
N VAL A 239 -6.23 27.33 4.66
CA VAL A 239 -5.90 26.94 6.03
C VAL A 239 -4.42 27.22 6.24
N SER A 240 -4.10 28.03 7.24
CA SER A 240 -2.72 28.25 7.69
C SER A 240 -2.00 26.88 7.78
N ALA A 241 -0.80 26.82 7.26
CA ALA A 241 0.02 25.60 7.43
C ALA A 241 0.16 25.36 8.93
N PRO A 242 -0.07 24.14 9.45
CA PRO A 242 0.20 23.86 10.85
C PRO A 242 1.67 24.12 11.10
N GLU A 243 2.00 24.63 12.27
CA GLU A 243 3.38 24.73 12.70
C GLU A 243 4.03 23.34 12.66
N PRO A 244 5.27 23.24 12.16
CA PRO A 244 5.95 21.96 12.10
C PRO A 244 6.11 21.43 13.54
N GLY A 245 5.67 20.20 13.77
CA GLY A 245 5.84 19.51 15.05
C GLY A 245 7.33 19.34 15.42
N PRO A 246 7.62 18.94 16.67
CA PRO A 246 8.99 18.77 17.13
C PRO A 246 9.74 17.75 16.27
N GLN A 247 11.02 18.01 16.03
CA GLN A 247 11.91 17.04 15.36
C GLN A 247 12.13 15.84 16.27
N ARG A 248 12.07 14.62 15.70
CA ARG A 248 12.24 13.33 16.39
C ARG A 248 13.34 12.47 15.79
N GLY A 249 13.82 12.84 14.61
CA GLY A 249 14.84 12.12 13.86
C GLY A 249 15.41 12.99 12.74
N ASP A 250 15.90 12.37 11.70
CA ASP A 250 16.65 13.04 10.64
C ASP A 250 16.11 12.73 9.22
N VAL A 251 15.03 11.95 9.12
CA VAL A 251 14.43 11.59 7.84
C VAL A 251 13.65 12.76 7.24
N GLY A 252 13.98 13.08 5.99
CA GLY A 252 13.19 13.99 5.16
C GLY A 252 12.04 13.25 4.49
N LEU A 253 10.79 13.66 4.79
CA LEU A 253 9.60 12.99 4.33
C LEU A 253 8.60 13.95 3.68
N ALA A 254 8.06 13.59 2.52
CA ALA A 254 6.97 14.29 1.86
C ALA A 254 5.69 13.44 1.91
N VAL A 255 4.58 14.01 2.38
CA VAL A 255 3.26 13.39 2.37
C VAL A 255 2.50 13.79 1.12
N LEU A 256 2.34 12.88 0.18
CA LEU A 256 1.65 13.13 -1.08
C LEU A 256 0.24 12.55 -1.03
N SER A 257 -0.78 13.38 -1.31
CA SER A 257 -2.17 12.95 -1.32
C SER A 257 -2.88 13.22 -2.66
N SER A 258 -2.17 13.80 -3.61
CA SER A 258 -2.66 13.94 -4.98
C SER A 258 -2.10 12.80 -5.83
N ARG A 259 -2.99 12.05 -6.47
CA ARG A 259 -2.65 11.00 -7.43
C ARG A 259 -1.60 11.43 -8.45
N ARG A 260 -1.78 12.63 -9.03
CA ARG A 260 -0.83 13.21 -9.98
C ARG A 260 0.55 13.49 -9.33
N SER A 261 0.56 13.84 -8.05
CA SER A 261 1.81 14.07 -7.32
C SER A 261 2.53 12.77 -7.04
N ILE A 262 1.79 11.74 -6.57
CA ILE A 262 2.35 10.42 -6.31
C ILE A 262 2.91 9.83 -7.60
N HIS A 263 2.11 9.78 -8.67
CA HIS A 263 2.55 9.27 -9.97
C HIS A 263 3.78 10.02 -10.51
N ARG A 264 3.81 11.35 -10.38
CA ARG A 264 5.00 12.15 -10.77
C ARG A 264 6.22 11.85 -9.92
N ALA A 265 6.06 11.54 -8.63
CA ALA A 265 7.17 11.14 -7.78
C ALA A 265 7.79 9.82 -8.24
N TYR A 266 6.97 8.82 -8.59
CA TYR A 266 7.44 7.57 -9.22
C TYR A 266 8.22 7.85 -10.51
N LEU A 267 7.61 8.56 -11.47
CA LEU A 267 8.27 8.86 -12.74
C LEU A 267 9.59 9.61 -12.55
N HIS A 268 9.62 10.60 -11.65
CA HIS A 268 10.81 11.39 -11.38
C HIS A 268 11.96 10.55 -10.80
N ALA A 269 11.67 9.65 -9.85
CA ALA A 269 12.67 8.78 -9.26
C ALA A 269 13.16 7.73 -10.27
N ILE A 270 12.27 7.06 -11.00
CA ILE A 270 12.62 6.05 -12.01
C ILE A 270 13.49 6.66 -13.13
N GLN A 271 13.16 7.87 -13.61
CA GLN A 271 13.94 8.55 -14.63
C GLN A 271 15.37 8.91 -14.17
N ARG A 272 15.57 9.02 -12.86
CA ARG A 272 16.87 9.35 -12.24
C ARG A 272 17.61 8.16 -11.67
N SER A 273 17.00 6.99 -11.72
CA SER A 273 17.61 5.76 -11.22
C SER A 273 18.94 5.46 -11.91
N ARG A 274 19.88 4.91 -11.14
CA ARG A 274 21.25 4.59 -11.58
C ARG A 274 21.61 3.12 -11.36
N GLN A 275 21.08 2.48 -10.30
CA GLN A 275 21.40 1.11 -9.93
C GLN A 275 20.16 0.21 -9.95
N SER A 276 19.10 0.59 -9.21
CA SER A 276 17.96 -0.28 -9.02
C SER A 276 16.62 0.47 -8.99
N VAL A 277 15.58 -0.19 -9.48
CA VAL A 277 14.17 0.18 -9.33
C VAL A 277 13.42 -1.07 -8.90
N LEU A 278 13.00 -1.14 -7.65
CA LEU A 278 12.30 -2.27 -7.07
C LEU A 278 10.89 -1.82 -6.68
N ILE A 279 9.86 -2.46 -7.21
CA ILE A 279 8.46 -2.09 -7.00
C ILE A 279 7.68 -3.31 -6.54
N ALA A 280 7.07 -3.25 -5.34
CA ALA A 280 6.08 -4.21 -4.88
C ALA A 280 4.68 -3.60 -5.03
N ALA A 281 3.83 -4.26 -5.82
CA ALA A 281 2.51 -3.75 -6.14
C ALA A 281 1.47 -4.87 -6.19
N GLY A 282 0.50 -4.83 -5.27
CA GLY A 282 -0.61 -5.77 -5.27
C GLY A 282 -1.45 -5.68 -6.55
N TYR A 283 -1.66 -4.46 -7.05
CA TYR A 283 -2.36 -4.19 -8.31
C TYR A 283 -1.50 -3.34 -9.22
N PHE A 284 -1.19 -3.88 -10.40
CA PHE A 284 -0.25 -3.28 -11.34
C PHE A 284 -0.82 -3.25 -12.77
N VAL A 285 -1.51 -2.17 -13.11
CA VAL A 285 -1.99 -1.89 -14.47
C VAL A 285 -1.49 -0.50 -14.89
N PRO A 286 -0.17 -0.40 -15.19
CA PRO A 286 0.52 0.86 -15.35
C PRO A 286 0.06 1.63 -16.59
N ASP A 287 0.15 2.95 -16.54
CA ASP A 287 -0.03 3.79 -17.72
C ASP A 287 1.19 3.73 -18.66
N ARG A 288 1.03 4.28 -19.86
CA ARG A 288 2.10 4.28 -20.88
C ARG A 288 3.37 5.01 -20.42
N ARG A 289 3.23 6.03 -19.56
CA ARG A 289 4.38 6.82 -19.08
C ARG A 289 5.23 6.02 -18.10
N LEU A 290 4.58 5.29 -17.20
CA LEU A 290 5.27 4.43 -16.24
C LEU A 290 5.96 3.27 -16.96
N VAL A 291 5.28 2.60 -17.90
CA VAL A 291 5.89 1.54 -18.73
C VAL A 291 7.12 2.07 -19.50
N ALA A 292 7.01 3.24 -20.11
CA ALA A 292 8.14 3.85 -20.82
C ALA A 292 9.31 4.15 -19.87
N ALA A 293 9.04 4.75 -18.70
CA ALA A 293 10.07 5.08 -17.72
C ALA A 293 10.81 3.83 -17.19
N LEU A 294 10.09 2.72 -16.91
CA LEU A 294 10.68 1.46 -16.48
C LEU A 294 11.56 0.84 -17.57
N LYS A 295 11.08 0.82 -18.81
CA LYS A 295 11.84 0.32 -19.96
C LYS A 295 13.09 1.16 -20.22
N ASP A 296 13.00 2.47 -20.10
CA ASP A 296 14.14 3.37 -20.29
C ASP A 296 15.16 3.22 -19.17
N ALA A 297 14.73 2.96 -17.92
CA ALA A 297 15.62 2.60 -16.82
C ALA A 297 16.38 1.30 -17.12
N ALA A 298 15.69 0.23 -17.53
CA ALA A 298 16.30 -1.04 -17.90
C ALA A 298 17.30 -0.89 -19.06
N LYS A 299 16.97 -0.09 -20.09
CA LYS A 299 17.90 0.23 -21.21
C LYS A 299 19.16 0.96 -20.76
N ARG A 300 19.10 1.74 -19.68
CA ARG A 300 20.28 2.38 -19.07
C ARG A 300 21.15 1.42 -18.24
N GLY A 301 20.78 0.13 -18.15
CA GLY A 301 21.46 -0.86 -17.33
C GLY A 301 21.03 -0.89 -15.87
N VAL A 302 19.95 -0.18 -15.51
CA VAL A 302 19.39 -0.21 -14.14
C VAL A 302 18.69 -1.54 -13.90
N GLU A 303 18.92 -2.19 -12.75
CA GLU A 303 18.16 -3.35 -12.31
C GLU A 303 16.70 -2.93 -12.06
N VAL A 304 15.77 -3.43 -12.87
CA VAL A 304 14.34 -3.18 -12.66
C VAL A 304 13.64 -4.47 -12.29
N SER A 305 13.07 -4.54 -11.09
CA SER A 305 12.39 -5.71 -10.56
C SER A 305 11.01 -5.36 -10.05
N LEU A 306 10.01 -6.14 -10.44
CA LEU A 306 8.62 -6.00 -10.04
C LEU A 306 8.19 -7.22 -9.23
N LEU A 307 7.62 -7.00 -8.05
CA LEU A 307 7.00 -8.02 -7.21
C LEU A 307 5.49 -7.84 -7.26
N LEU A 308 4.78 -8.83 -7.79
CA LEU A 308 3.38 -8.77 -8.16
C LEU A 308 2.61 -9.98 -7.61
N ASN A 309 1.29 -9.95 -7.61
CA ASN A 309 0.48 -11.12 -7.23
C ASN A 309 0.70 -12.30 -8.19
N GLY A 310 0.75 -13.53 -7.65
CA GLY A 310 1.06 -14.76 -8.37
C GLY A 310 -0.05 -15.81 -8.38
N GLY A 311 -1.32 -15.42 -8.57
CA GLY A 311 -2.44 -16.35 -8.72
C GLY A 311 -3.36 -16.44 -7.49
N LYS A 312 -2.99 -15.80 -6.38
CA LYS A 312 -3.87 -15.59 -5.22
C LYS A 312 -4.13 -14.09 -5.07
N SER A 313 -5.14 -13.58 -5.76
CA SER A 313 -5.53 -12.18 -5.70
C SER A 313 -7.00 -12.07 -5.28
N ASP A 314 -7.32 -11.10 -4.46
CA ASP A 314 -8.69 -10.69 -4.15
C ASP A 314 -9.40 -10.07 -5.37
N HIS A 315 -8.65 -9.70 -6.42
CA HIS A 315 -9.15 -9.18 -7.69
C HIS A 315 -8.58 -9.92 -8.92
N PRO A 316 -9.06 -11.14 -9.25
CA PRO A 316 -8.52 -11.96 -10.35
C PRO A 316 -8.50 -11.25 -11.71
N PHE A 317 -9.48 -10.40 -11.99
CA PHE A 317 -9.53 -9.64 -13.25
C PHE A 317 -8.35 -8.68 -13.42
N LEU A 318 -7.90 -8.03 -12.31
CA LEU A 318 -6.73 -7.15 -12.35
C LEU A 318 -5.44 -7.93 -12.56
N GLU A 319 -5.35 -9.13 -12.03
CA GLU A 319 -4.20 -10.00 -12.23
C GLU A 319 -4.03 -10.35 -13.74
N HIS A 320 -5.10 -10.78 -14.39
CA HIS A 320 -5.05 -11.04 -15.83
C HIS A 320 -4.69 -9.79 -16.65
N ALA A 321 -5.20 -8.62 -16.26
CA ALA A 321 -4.84 -7.36 -16.90
C ALA A 321 -3.37 -7.00 -16.68
N THR A 322 -2.80 -7.33 -15.52
CA THR A 322 -1.38 -7.16 -15.19
C THR A 322 -0.51 -8.04 -16.08
N ARG A 323 -0.87 -9.31 -16.26
CA ARG A 323 -0.12 -10.28 -17.09
C ARG A 323 0.02 -9.88 -18.55
N ALA A 324 -0.90 -9.04 -19.07
CA ALA A 324 -0.80 -8.49 -20.42
C ALA A 324 0.44 -7.60 -20.65
N PHE A 325 1.05 -7.07 -19.59
CA PHE A 325 2.27 -6.27 -19.67
C PHE A 325 3.56 -7.09 -19.60
N TYR A 326 3.51 -8.35 -19.14
CA TYR A 326 4.69 -9.15 -18.81
C TYR A 326 5.65 -9.29 -20.00
N GLU A 327 5.16 -9.70 -21.19
CA GLU A 327 6.03 -9.87 -22.36
C GLU A 327 6.73 -8.55 -22.76
N THR A 328 6.02 -7.42 -22.64
CA THR A 328 6.56 -6.10 -22.97
C THR A 328 7.63 -5.66 -21.98
N LEU A 329 7.42 -5.94 -20.68
CA LEU A 329 8.34 -5.56 -19.61
C LEU A 329 9.58 -6.48 -19.58
N MET A 330 9.36 -7.80 -19.58
CA MET A 330 10.46 -8.78 -19.58
C MET A 330 11.29 -8.71 -20.87
N GLY A 331 10.67 -8.41 -22.01
CA GLY A 331 11.38 -8.19 -23.27
C GLY A 331 12.28 -6.94 -23.27
N ALA A 332 12.11 -6.06 -22.28
CA ALA A 332 12.99 -4.91 -22.03
C ALA A 332 14.03 -5.21 -20.93
N GLY A 333 14.14 -6.44 -20.42
CA GLY A 333 15.09 -6.83 -19.39
C GLY A 333 14.58 -6.62 -17.95
N ILE A 334 13.28 -6.32 -17.75
CA ILE A 334 12.68 -6.15 -16.44
C ILE A 334 12.35 -7.51 -15.85
N ARG A 335 12.74 -7.76 -14.61
CA ARG A 335 12.46 -8.99 -13.88
C ARG A 335 11.08 -8.90 -13.21
N ILE A 336 10.33 -10.00 -13.23
CA ILE A 336 9.01 -10.09 -12.62
C ILE A 336 8.98 -11.28 -11.66
N PHE A 337 8.61 -11.00 -10.42
CA PHE A 337 8.46 -11.97 -9.34
C PHE A 337 6.99 -12.08 -8.95
N GLU A 338 6.44 -13.28 -8.98
CA GLU A 338 5.06 -13.58 -8.58
C GLU A 338 5.04 -14.12 -7.15
N TRP A 339 4.40 -13.39 -6.24
CA TRP A 339 4.20 -13.75 -4.83
C TRP A 339 3.41 -15.06 -4.68
N GLN A 340 3.87 -16.01 -3.83
CA GLN A 340 3.26 -17.34 -3.72
C GLN A 340 2.56 -17.60 -2.38
N ARG A 341 2.85 -16.86 -1.32
CA ARG A 341 2.34 -17.11 0.03
C ARG A 341 0.96 -16.52 0.35
N GLY A 342 0.16 -16.14 -0.62
CA GLY A 342 -1.15 -15.55 -0.38
C GLY A 342 -1.35 -14.29 -1.22
N VAL A 343 -1.99 -13.27 -0.66
CA VAL A 343 -2.25 -12.01 -1.36
C VAL A 343 -1.11 -11.01 -1.08
N LEU A 344 -0.48 -10.51 -2.12
CA LEU A 344 0.35 -9.32 -2.05
C LEU A 344 -0.54 -8.09 -2.14
N HIS A 345 -0.51 -7.24 -1.12
CA HIS A 345 -1.26 -5.99 -1.11
C HIS A 345 -0.36 -4.76 -0.91
N ALA A 346 0.97 -4.94 -0.91
CA ALA A 346 1.95 -3.86 -0.79
C ALA A 346 1.85 -2.84 -1.94
N LYS A 347 2.12 -1.58 -1.62
CA LYS A 347 2.21 -0.46 -2.57
C LYS A 347 3.45 0.34 -2.24
N THR A 348 4.60 -0.27 -2.52
CA THR A 348 5.90 0.27 -2.17
C THR A 348 6.83 0.30 -3.38
N ALA A 349 7.75 1.22 -3.37
CA ALA A 349 8.87 1.24 -4.31
C ALA A 349 10.11 1.78 -3.64
N VAL A 350 11.26 1.27 -4.04
CA VAL A 350 12.57 1.81 -3.67
C VAL A 350 13.43 1.98 -4.93
N VAL A 351 14.17 3.07 -4.99
CA VAL A 351 15.08 3.39 -6.10
C VAL A 351 16.46 3.67 -5.51
N ASP A 352 17.44 2.94 -6.02
CA ASP A 352 18.87 3.07 -5.67
C ASP A 352 19.13 2.94 -4.15
N GLY A 353 18.28 2.19 -3.41
CA GLY A 353 18.39 2.04 -1.96
C GLY A 353 18.26 3.35 -1.17
N VAL A 354 17.74 4.41 -1.78
CA VAL A 354 17.69 5.77 -1.20
C VAL A 354 16.30 6.37 -1.25
N TRP A 355 15.73 6.50 -2.42
CA TRP A 355 14.37 6.99 -2.56
C TRP A 355 13.39 5.86 -2.28
N GLY A 356 12.35 6.14 -1.51
CA GLY A 356 11.29 5.17 -1.30
C GLY A 356 9.93 5.82 -1.16
N THR A 357 8.90 5.00 -1.38
CA THR A 357 7.51 5.37 -1.14
C THR A 357 6.72 4.21 -0.56
N ILE A 358 5.89 4.52 0.44
CA ILE A 358 4.99 3.59 1.11
C ILE A 358 3.64 4.28 1.25
N GLY A 359 2.54 3.59 0.88
CA GLY A 359 1.23 4.20 1.02
C GLY A 359 0.09 3.35 0.49
N SER A 360 -0.99 4.01 0.12
CA SER A 360 -2.22 3.36 -0.34
C SER A 360 -2.36 3.29 -1.86
N PHE A 361 -1.50 3.99 -2.61
CA PHE A 361 -1.65 4.21 -4.04
C PHE A 361 -1.27 2.98 -4.87
N ASN A 362 -2.24 2.35 -5.51
CA ASN A 362 -2.02 1.29 -6.48
C ASN A 362 -1.55 1.86 -7.82
N LEU A 363 -0.65 1.14 -8.48
CA LEU A 363 -0.19 1.47 -9.84
C LEU A 363 -1.20 0.98 -10.88
N GLU A 364 -2.46 1.39 -10.70
CA GLU A 364 -3.58 1.05 -11.56
C GLU A 364 -4.50 2.27 -11.78
N ARG A 365 -5.43 2.16 -12.73
CA ARG A 365 -6.17 3.31 -13.22
C ARG A 365 -7.20 3.87 -12.24
N LEU A 366 -7.86 3.03 -11.41
CA LEU A 366 -8.84 3.51 -10.43
C LEU A 366 -8.16 4.42 -9.40
N SER A 367 -6.99 4.01 -8.90
CA SER A 367 -6.16 4.83 -8.03
C SER A 367 -5.66 6.09 -8.74
N LEU A 368 -5.29 6.00 -10.04
CA LEU A 368 -4.89 7.15 -10.84
C LEU A 368 -6.03 8.11 -11.16
N ALA A 369 -7.27 7.63 -11.30
CA ALA A 369 -8.39 8.43 -11.79
C ALA A 369 -9.35 8.92 -10.71
N PHE A 370 -9.63 8.12 -9.67
CA PHE A 370 -10.80 8.33 -8.84
C PHE A 370 -10.56 8.37 -7.33
N ASN A 371 -9.67 7.54 -6.77
CA ASN A 371 -9.55 7.36 -5.33
C ASN A 371 -8.84 8.54 -4.63
N HIS A 372 -9.15 8.71 -3.35
CA HIS A 372 -8.32 9.48 -2.44
C HIS A 372 -7.19 8.58 -1.95
N GLU A 373 -5.98 8.98 -2.16
CA GLU A 373 -4.78 8.22 -1.82
C GLU A 373 -3.83 9.04 -0.95
N VAL A 374 -2.93 8.36 -0.26
CA VAL A 374 -1.83 8.98 0.47
C VAL A 374 -0.60 8.11 0.41
N ASN A 375 0.56 8.73 0.11
CA ASN A 375 1.86 8.08 0.19
C ASN A 375 2.81 8.95 1.00
N ALA A 376 3.58 8.31 1.86
CA ALA A 376 4.82 8.82 2.40
C ALA A 376 5.93 8.58 1.38
N VAL A 377 6.68 9.63 1.05
CA VAL A 377 7.79 9.58 0.10
C VAL A 377 9.02 10.17 0.77
N PHE A 378 10.14 9.47 0.72
CA PHE A 378 11.37 9.85 1.39
C PHE A 378 12.59 9.73 0.46
N ALA A 379 13.70 10.34 0.86
CA ALA A 379 15.02 10.14 0.28
C ALA A 379 16.02 9.99 1.43
N ASP A 380 16.15 8.77 1.94
CA ASP A 380 16.98 8.41 3.07
C ASP A 380 17.62 7.04 2.87
N PRO A 381 18.97 6.92 2.92
CA PRO A 381 19.66 5.66 2.63
C PRO A 381 19.39 4.55 3.64
N ARG A 382 19.12 4.87 4.91
CA ARG A 382 18.82 3.86 5.92
C ARG A 382 17.45 3.23 5.65
N LEU A 383 16.41 4.07 5.57
CA LEU A 383 15.06 3.61 5.32
C LEU A 383 14.90 3.01 3.92
N GLY A 384 15.66 3.52 2.93
CA GLY A 384 15.71 2.96 1.58
C GLY A 384 16.26 1.53 1.57
N ARG A 385 17.35 1.27 2.29
CA ARG A 385 17.89 -0.08 2.44
C ARG A 385 16.94 -1.01 3.19
N GLU A 386 16.32 -0.56 4.29
CA GLU A 386 15.30 -1.36 5.00
C GLU A 386 14.17 -1.81 4.06
N LEU A 387 13.71 -0.92 3.17
CA LEU A 387 12.67 -1.22 2.20
C LEU A 387 13.17 -2.15 1.07
N GLU A 388 14.41 -1.98 0.63
CA GLU A 388 15.07 -2.86 -0.33
C GLU A 388 15.26 -4.27 0.24
N ASP A 389 15.75 -4.39 1.47
CA ASP A 389 15.93 -5.66 2.17
C ASP A 389 14.59 -6.39 2.34
N SER A 390 13.53 -5.64 2.67
CA SER A 390 12.17 -6.17 2.72
C SER A 390 11.72 -6.74 1.37
N PHE A 391 11.93 -5.99 0.28
CA PHE A 391 11.63 -6.45 -1.08
C PHE A 391 12.40 -7.72 -1.46
N ARG A 392 13.71 -7.75 -1.18
CA ARG A 392 14.57 -8.91 -1.51
C ARG A 392 14.22 -10.14 -0.68
N THR A 393 13.83 -9.95 0.58
CA THR A 393 13.32 -11.03 1.45
C THR A 393 12.02 -11.60 0.85
N ASP A 394 11.11 -10.75 0.42
CA ASP A 394 9.86 -11.17 -0.21
C ASP A 394 10.11 -11.96 -1.52
N CYS A 395 11.14 -11.61 -2.30
CA CYS A 395 11.51 -12.35 -3.50
C CYS A 395 11.88 -13.81 -3.20
N GLY A 396 12.33 -14.13 -1.98
CA GLY A 396 12.60 -15.52 -1.53
C GLY A 396 11.35 -16.41 -1.52
N ASP A 397 10.19 -15.81 -1.36
CA ASP A 397 8.87 -16.47 -1.37
C ASP A 397 8.13 -16.33 -2.71
N CYS A 398 8.82 -15.86 -3.74
CA CYS A 398 8.27 -15.62 -5.07
C CYS A 398 8.70 -16.66 -6.09
N ARG A 399 7.95 -16.75 -7.16
CA ARG A 399 8.37 -17.40 -8.41
C ARG A 399 8.80 -16.31 -9.40
N GLU A 400 10.05 -16.34 -9.85
CA GLU A 400 10.47 -15.49 -10.98
C GLU A 400 9.85 -16.00 -12.27
N VAL A 401 9.31 -15.10 -13.07
CA VAL A 401 8.65 -15.42 -14.33
C VAL A 401 9.70 -15.53 -15.44
N ASP A 402 9.80 -16.70 -16.03
CA ASP A 402 10.64 -16.92 -17.23
C ASP A 402 9.91 -16.49 -18.50
N LEU A 403 10.52 -15.60 -19.32
CA LEU A 403 9.94 -15.06 -20.54
C LEU A 403 9.68 -16.15 -21.58
N ALA A 404 10.58 -17.12 -21.74
CA ALA A 404 10.43 -18.17 -22.76
C ALA A 404 9.27 -19.10 -22.40
N VAL A 405 9.15 -19.48 -21.13
CA VAL A 405 8.02 -20.25 -20.60
C VAL A 405 6.72 -19.45 -20.72
N PHE A 406 6.74 -18.17 -20.34
CA PHE A 406 5.55 -17.31 -20.40
C PHE A 406 5.03 -17.14 -21.83
N ARG A 407 5.90 -17.07 -22.84
CA ARG A 407 5.52 -16.99 -24.26
C ARG A 407 4.83 -18.24 -24.76
N ARG A 408 5.10 -19.42 -24.18
CA ARG A 408 4.51 -20.71 -24.55
C ARG A 408 3.12 -20.97 -23.97
N ARG A 409 2.58 -20.03 -23.14
CA ARG A 409 1.23 -20.18 -22.56
C ARG A 409 0.14 -20.33 -23.62
N PRO A 410 -0.97 -21.04 -23.34
CA PRO A 410 -2.03 -21.29 -24.29
C PRO A 410 -2.61 -20.03 -24.93
N LEU A 411 -3.01 -20.11 -26.19
CA LEU A 411 -3.57 -18.96 -26.95
C LEU A 411 -4.83 -18.39 -26.30
N TRP A 412 -5.64 -19.22 -25.67
CA TRP A 412 -6.85 -18.75 -24.98
C TRP A 412 -6.51 -17.85 -23.80
N GLN A 413 -5.44 -18.16 -23.02
CA GLN A 413 -4.99 -17.27 -21.95
C GLN A 413 -4.55 -15.91 -22.49
N LYS A 414 -3.78 -15.91 -23.59
CA LYS A 414 -3.38 -14.67 -24.26
C LYS A 414 -4.57 -13.87 -24.74
N ALA A 415 -5.62 -14.54 -25.24
CA ALA A 415 -6.86 -13.89 -25.67
C ALA A 415 -7.60 -13.25 -24.50
N VAL A 416 -7.78 -13.97 -23.37
CA VAL A 416 -8.41 -13.45 -22.14
C VAL A 416 -7.65 -12.24 -21.61
N GLU A 417 -6.32 -12.34 -21.48
CA GLU A 417 -5.46 -11.23 -21.02
C GLU A 417 -5.61 -9.99 -21.93
N ARG A 418 -5.67 -10.20 -23.25
CA ARG A 418 -5.83 -9.12 -24.23
C ARG A 418 -7.22 -8.47 -24.17
N VAL A 419 -8.27 -9.25 -23.99
CA VAL A 419 -9.64 -8.75 -23.77
C VAL A 419 -9.71 -7.92 -22.50
N LEU A 420 -9.21 -8.45 -21.36
CA LEU A 420 -9.19 -7.72 -20.08
C LEU A 420 -8.30 -6.48 -20.14
N TYR A 421 -7.18 -6.54 -20.87
CA TYR A 421 -6.38 -5.35 -21.16
C TYR A 421 -7.15 -4.27 -21.93
N PHE A 422 -8.06 -4.65 -22.83
CA PHE A 422 -8.92 -3.67 -23.51
C PHE A 422 -9.84 -2.95 -22.51
N PHE A 423 -10.37 -3.68 -21.52
CA PHE A 423 -11.18 -3.11 -20.44
C PHE A 423 -10.39 -2.34 -19.38
N ARG A 424 -9.04 -2.29 -19.45
CA ARG A 424 -8.19 -1.51 -18.53
C ARG A 424 -8.60 -0.03 -18.38
N LYS A 425 -9.43 0.48 -19.31
CA LYS A 425 -9.97 1.85 -19.21
C LYS A 425 -11.09 1.97 -18.18
N VAL A 426 -11.66 0.86 -17.76
CA VAL A 426 -12.77 0.75 -16.81
C VAL A 426 -12.29 0.12 -15.51
N LEU A 427 -11.31 -0.80 -15.59
CA LEU A 427 -10.54 -1.38 -14.48
C LEU A 427 -9.45 -0.39 -14.04
#